data_65b2b8c912e055f590fe00620fa6e291
#
_entry.id   65b2b8c912e055f590fe00620fa6e291
#
_cell.length_a   1.000
_cell.length_b   1.000
_cell.length_c   1.000
_cell.angle_alpha   90.00
_cell.angle_beta   90.00
_cell.angle_gamma   90.00
#
_symmetry.space_group_name_H-M   'P 1'
#
loop_
_entity.id
_entity.type
_entity.pdbx_description
1 polymer ?
#
loop_
_entity_poly.entity_id
_entity_poly.type
_entity_poly.pdbx_seq_one_letter_code
_entity_poly.pdbx_strand_id
1 'polypeptide(L)'
;MSDPIVIVGAARTPMGGFQGALSGGTAAALGGAAIQAALEAARVPASDVDELLMGCVLPAGQGQAPARQAGFAAGLPEGVPATTLNKMCGSGMKTTMAAHDQLLAGNGDVVVAGGMESMTNAPYLLPKMRGGARIGHGEVIDHMFLDGLEDAYDKGRLMGSFAEDCAEKYQFTREDQDAYALKSLSNAVEAIESGAFEAEVTPVVLKTRKGEVTVSIDEQPGNARPEKIPNLRPAFKKDGTITAANASSISDGAAALVLMRESEAKARGLKPLARILGHGSHAQAPGWFTTAPVPAAQKLLERIGWDVSDVDLWEVNEAFAVVPMAFMAEMRISRAIMNVNGGATALGHPIGASGTRIIVTLLHALERRGLKKGVAAICIGGGEGTAIAIERV
;
A
#
# COMPACT_ATOMS: atom_id res chain seq x y z
N MET A 1 -5.44 24.30 21.21
CA MET A 1 -4.88 23.60 20.01
C MET A 1 -5.06 22.12 20.29
N SER A 2 -5.54 21.34 19.33
CA SER A 2 -5.62 19.87 19.50
C SER A 2 -4.19 19.30 19.58
N ASP A 3 -4.01 18.24 20.36
CA ASP A 3 -2.75 17.52 20.48
C ASP A 3 -2.49 16.75 19.16
N PRO A 4 -1.43 17.05 18.41
CA PRO A 4 -1.21 16.42 17.11
C PRO A 4 -0.97 14.92 17.25
N ILE A 5 -1.38 14.15 16.22
CA ILE A 5 -1.06 12.74 16.14
C ILE A 5 0.26 12.57 15.37
N VAL A 6 1.16 11.80 15.94
CA VAL A 6 2.50 11.56 15.40
C VAL A 6 2.73 10.08 15.06
N ILE A 7 3.57 9.87 14.07
CA ILE A 7 4.17 8.57 13.76
C ILE A 7 5.48 8.49 14.53
N VAL A 8 5.64 7.46 15.34
CA VAL A 8 6.86 7.23 16.14
C VAL A 8 7.64 5.99 15.66
N GLY A 9 7.03 5.12 14.87
CA GLY A 9 7.66 3.96 14.26
C GLY A 9 7.02 3.63 12.93
N ALA A 10 7.83 3.15 11.99
CA ALA A 10 7.40 2.81 10.64
C ALA A 10 8.29 1.68 10.11
N ALA A 11 7.71 0.64 9.54
CA ALA A 11 8.42 -0.45 8.89
C ALA A 11 7.56 -1.14 7.84
N ARG A 12 8.21 -1.82 6.90
CA ARG A 12 7.58 -2.70 5.92
C ARG A 12 8.40 -3.97 5.69
N THR A 13 7.77 -5.00 5.21
CA THR A 13 8.48 -6.15 4.63
C THR A 13 9.06 -5.78 3.26
N PRO A 14 9.99 -6.56 2.71
CA PRO A 14 10.21 -6.58 1.27
C PRO A 14 8.88 -6.86 0.55
N MET A 15 8.75 -6.41 -0.71
CA MET A 15 7.64 -6.79 -1.56
C MET A 15 8.03 -8.02 -2.37
N GLY A 16 7.25 -9.10 -2.24
CA GLY A 16 7.42 -10.32 -3.01
C GLY A 16 6.54 -10.30 -4.27
N GLY A 17 7.02 -10.93 -5.34
CA GLY A 17 6.23 -11.13 -6.55
C GLY A 17 5.21 -12.28 -6.39
N PHE A 18 4.33 -12.42 -7.37
CA PHE A 18 3.37 -13.52 -7.42
C PHE A 18 4.08 -14.87 -7.45
N GLN A 19 3.75 -15.73 -6.48
CA GLN A 19 4.40 -17.02 -6.26
C GLN A 19 5.93 -16.93 -6.09
N GLY A 20 6.41 -15.76 -5.65
CA GLY A 20 7.82 -15.42 -5.52
C GLY A 20 8.38 -15.67 -4.13
N ALA A 21 9.34 -14.83 -3.74
CA ALA A 21 10.15 -14.99 -2.54
C ALA A 21 9.36 -15.05 -1.22
N LEU A 22 8.19 -14.38 -1.14
CA LEU A 22 7.33 -14.36 0.04
C LEU A 22 6.17 -15.37 -0.02
N SER A 23 6.08 -16.22 -1.04
CA SER A 23 4.99 -17.19 -1.23
C SER A 23 4.75 -18.17 -0.06
N GLY A 24 5.78 -18.44 0.75
CA GLY A 24 5.67 -19.26 1.95
C GLY A 24 5.10 -18.52 3.18
N GLY A 25 4.89 -17.19 3.09
CA GLY A 25 4.37 -16.36 4.18
C GLY A 25 2.87 -16.12 4.05
N THR A 26 2.12 -16.30 5.15
CA THR A 26 0.71 -15.87 5.21
C THR A 26 0.67 -14.34 5.38
N ALA A 27 -0.45 -13.69 4.98
CA ALA A 27 -0.61 -12.26 5.20
C ALA A 27 -0.42 -11.88 6.68
N ALA A 28 -0.97 -12.69 7.60
CA ALA A 28 -0.82 -12.47 9.04
C ALA A 28 0.64 -12.58 9.52
N ALA A 29 1.44 -13.50 8.98
CA ALA A 29 2.85 -13.61 9.33
C ALA A 29 3.66 -12.41 8.80
N LEU A 30 3.39 -11.97 7.57
CA LEU A 30 4.00 -10.76 6.99
C LEU A 30 3.60 -9.51 7.79
N GLY A 31 2.31 -9.39 8.14
CA GLY A 31 1.80 -8.34 9.01
C GLY A 31 2.50 -8.31 10.37
N GLY A 32 2.67 -9.48 10.99
CA GLY A 32 3.38 -9.64 12.26
C GLY A 32 4.81 -9.13 12.20
N ALA A 33 5.56 -9.45 11.14
CA ALA A 33 6.92 -8.98 10.95
C ALA A 33 6.99 -7.45 10.83
N ALA A 34 6.08 -6.84 10.05
CA ALA A 34 6.02 -5.39 9.90
C ALA A 34 5.64 -4.68 11.21
N ILE A 35 4.65 -5.21 11.95
CA ILE A 35 4.22 -4.67 13.26
C ILE A 35 5.38 -4.72 14.25
N GLN A 36 6.03 -5.88 14.41
CA GLN A 36 7.15 -6.05 15.32
C GLN A 36 8.27 -5.05 15.01
N ALA A 37 8.67 -4.94 13.75
CA ALA A 37 9.71 -4.02 13.33
C ALA A 37 9.35 -2.55 13.57
N ALA A 38 8.08 -2.16 13.33
CA ALA A 38 7.62 -0.80 13.59
C ALA A 38 7.65 -0.46 15.10
N LEU A 39 7.27 -1.42 15.97
CA LEU A 39 7.35 -1.26 17.43
C LEU A 39 8.81 -1.18 17.90
N GLU A 40 9.69 -2.02 17.36
CA GLU A 40 11.13 -1.99 17.67
C GLU A 40 11.75 -0.65 17.26
N ALA A 41 11.46 -0.16 16.04
CA ALA A 41 11.91 1.13 15.55
C ALA A 41 11.42 2.29 16.44
N ALA A 42 10.16 2.20 16.90
CA ALA A 42 9.55 3.16 17.82
C ALA A 42 10.10 3.06 19.26
N ARG A 43 10.73 1.96 19.64
CA ARG A 43 11.06 1.59 21.03
C ARG A 43 9.83 1.56 21.93
N VAL A 44 8.72 1.11 21.40
CA VAL A 44 7.44 0.95 22.10
C VAL A 44 7.25 -0.53 22.44
N PRO A 45 7.10 -0.89 23.73
CA PRO A 45 6.80 -2.26 24.11
C PRO A 45 5.45 -2.73 23.53
N ALA A 46 5.37 -3.98 23.10
CA ALA A 46 4.13 -4.57 22.61
C ALA A 46 2.99 -4.53 23.64
N SER A 47 3.32 -4.53 24.95
CA SER A 47 2.36 -4.40 26.05
C SER A 47 1.68 -3.04 26.15
N ASP A 48 2.23 -2.02 25.50
CA ASP A 48 1.73 -0.65 25.57
C ASP A 48 0.77 -0.32 24.43
N VAL A 49 0.55 -1.27 23.52
CA VAL A 49 -0.37 -1.09 22.40
C VAL A 49 -1.81 -1.26 22.87
N ASP A 50 -2.64 -0.24 22.65
CA ASP A 50 -4.06 -0.25 23.01
C ASP A 50 -4.93 -0.89 21.94
N GLU A 51 -4.59 -0.73 20.66
CA GLU A 51 -5.35 -1.31 19.54
C GLU A 51 -4.48 -1.53 18.30
N LEU A 52 -4.86 -2.54 17.51
CA LEU A 52 -4.27 -2.89 16.21
C LEU A 52 -5.31 -2.77 15.10
N LEU A 53 -5.01 -1.97 14.07
CA LEU A 53 -5.82 -1.84 12.86
C LEU A 53 -5.01 -2.31 11.64
N MET A 54 -5.43 -3.42 10.98
CA MET A 54 -4.72 -3.92 9.80
C MET A 54 -5.65 -4.04 8.59
N GLY A 55 -5.19 -3.46 7.47
CA GLY A 55 -5.81 -3.63 6.16
C GLY A 55 -5.54 -5.03 5.59
N CYS A 56 -6.58 -5.68 5.06
CA CYS A 56 -6.47 -6.93 4.31
C CYS A 56 -7.67 -7.05 3.38
N VAL A 57 -7.43 -7.30 2.09
CA VAL A 57 -8.48 -7.33 1.06
C VAL A 57 -8.92 -8.74 0.76
N LEU A 58 -8.03 -9.70 0.81
CA LEU A 58 -8.25 -11.09 0.41
C LEU A 58 -8.23 -12.04 1.63
N PRO A 59 -9.22 -11.94 2.55
CA PRO A 59 -9.18 -12.68 3.81
C PRO A 59 -9.67 -14.13 3.71
N ALA A 60 -10.23 -14.56 2.58
CA ALA A 60 -10.73 -15.93 2.45
C ALA A 60 -9.63 -16.96 2.71
N GLY A 61 -9.96 -17.99 3.48
CA GLY A 61 -9.02 -19.05 3.83
C GLY A 61 -7.98 -18.73 4.90
N GLN A 62 -7.88 -17.48 5.36
CA GLN A 62 -6.91 -17.07 6.38
C GLN A 62 -7.34 -17.41 7.82
N GLY A 63 -8.57 -17.86 8.02
CA GLY A 63 -9.15 -18.07 9.35
C GLY A 63 -9.80 -16.81 9.90
N GLN A 64 -10.14 -16.83 11.19
CA GLN A 64 -10.82 -15.70 11.85
C GLN A 64 -9.85 -14.56 12.11
N ALA A 65 -10.31 -13.32 11.91
CA ALA A 65 -9.66 -12.08 12.35
C ALA A 65 -8.16 -11.99 11.95
N PRO A 66 -7.82 -11.88 10.65
CA PRO A 66 -6.43 -11.81 10.19
C PRO A 66 -5.57 -10.78 10.92
N ALA A 67 -6.11 -9.57 11.23
CA ALA A 67 -5.40 -8.57 12.01
C ALA A 67 -4.99 -9.07 13.39
N ARG A 68 -5.87 -9.81 14.08
CA ARG A 68 -5.54 -10.37 15.39
C ARG A 68 -4.46 -11.45 15.30
N GLN A 69 -4.49 -12.25 14.25
CA GLN A 69 -3.42 -13.23 13.98
C GLN A 69 -2.08 -12.53 13.76
N ALA A 70 -2.07 -11.41 13.01
CA ALA A 70 -0.87 -10.60 12.81
C ALA A 70 -0.37 -9.99 14.14
N GLY A 71 -1.28 -9.53 15.00
CA GLY A 71 -0.93 -9.03 16.33
C GLY A 71 -0.24 -10.10 17.19
N PHE A 72 -0.76 -11.31 17.22
CA PHE A 72 -0.12 -12.41 17.94
C PHE A 72 1.23 -12.81 17.32
N ALA A 73 1.33 -12.82 15.99
CA ALA A 73 2.60 -13.06 15.31
C ALA A 73 3.66 -11.98 15.63
N ALA A 74 3.23 -10.76 15.92
CA ALA A 74 4.08 -9.66 16.38
C ALA A 74 4.38 -9.67 17.88
N GLY A 75 3.79 -10.60 18.66
CA GLY A 75 3.96 -10.68 20.11
C GLY A 75 3.07 -9.71 20.90
N LEU A 76 2.00 -9.16 20.32
CA LEU A 76 1.04 -8.36 21.07
C LEU A 76 0.30 -9.23 22.12
N PRO A 77 0.03 -8.68 23.33
CA PRO A 77 -0.73 -9.38 24.36
C PRO A 77 -2.15 -9.73 23.92
N GLU A 78 -2.73 -10.76 24.56
CA GLU A 78 -4.11 -11.19 24.31
C GLU A 78 -5.15 -10.08 24.61
N GLY A 79 -4.83 -9.13 25.45
CA GLY A 79 -5.69 -8.00 25.80
C GLY A 79 -5.82 -6.92 24.72
N VAL A 80 -4.97 -6.92 23.69
CA VAL A 80 -4.99 -5.93 22.61
C VAL A 80 -6.10 -6.25 21.59
N PRO A 81 -7.15 -5.43 21.47
CA PRO A 81 -8.15 -5.61 20.43
C PRO A 81 -7.54 -5.38 19.04
N ALA A 82 -8.09 -6.06 18.03
CA ALA A 82 -7.59 -5.95 16.66
C ALA A 82 -8.72 -5.94 15.65
N THR A 83 -8.65 -5.04 14.67
CA THR A 83 -9.63 -4.88 13.60
C THR A 83 -9.00 -5.12 12.23
N THR A 84 -9.61 -6.01 11.44
CA THR A 84 -9.28 -6.18 10.02
C THR A 84 -10.19 -5.27 9.20
N LEU A 85 -9.60 -4.43 8.34
CA LEU A 85 -10.32 -3.45 7.53
C LEU A 85 -10.08 -3.71 6.05
N ASN A 86 -11.15 -3.68 5.26
CA ASN A 86 -11.08 -3.73 3.80
C ASN A 86 -11.62 -2.44 3.20
N LYS A 87 -10.78 -1.71 2.49
CA LYS A 87 -11.08 -0.61 1.60
C LYS A 87 -10.28 -0.78 0.30
N MET A 88 -10.29 -1.98 -0.25
CA MET A 88 -9.51 -2.34 -1.43
C MET A 88 -8.04 -1.84 -1.31
N CYS A 89 -7.44 -1.34 -2.39
CA CYS A 89 -6.07 -0.82 -2.41
C CYS A 89 -5.75 0.22 -1.31
N GLY A 90 -6.76 0.95 -0.83
CA GLY A 90 -6.64 1.94 0.23
C GLY A 90 -6.71 1.40 1.66
N SER A 91 -6.82 0.08 1.87
CA SER A 91 -7.03 -0.52 3.21
C SER A 91 -5.99 -0.08 4.23
N GLY A 92 -4.70 -0.19 3.89
CA GLY A 92 -3.62 0.21 4.80
C GLY A 92 -3.57 1.72 5.08
N MET A 93 -3.92 2.57 4.13
CA MET A 93 -4.03 4.01 4.40
C MET A 93 -5.26 4.30 5.28
N LYS A 94 -6.38 3.59 5.03
CA LYS A 94 -7.60 3.78 5.82
C LYS A 94 -7.44 3.35 7.27
N THR A 95 -6.64 2.33 7.57
CA THR A 95 -6.29 1.98 8.97
C THR A 95 -5.52 3.10 9.63
N THR A 96 -4.57 3.72 8.95
CA THR A 96 -3.81 4.89 9.45
C THR A 96 -4.74 6.09 9.71
N MET A 97 -5.67 6.36 8.79
CA MET A 97 -6.67 7.42 8.96
C MET A 97 -7.59 7.15 10.15
N ALA A 98 -8.03 5.89 10.33
CA ALA A 98 -8.89 5.50 11.45
C ALA A 98 -8.16 5.60 12.78
N ALA A 99 -6.90 5.16 12.85
CA ALA A 99 -6.05 5.30 14.04
C ALA A 99 -5.82 6.77 14.41
N HIS A 100 -5.57 7.63 13.43
CA HIS A 100 -5.47 9.08 13.64
C HIS A 100 -6.75 9.66 14.28
N ASP A 101 -7.91 9.38 13.69
CA ASP A 101 -9.19 9.90 14.17
C ASP A 101 -9.53 9.36 15.57
N GLN A 102 -9.23 8.08 15.83
CA GLN A 102 -9.42 7.43 17.11
C GLN A 102 -8.58 8.08 18.22
N LEU A 103 -7.29 8.32 17.95
CA LEU A 103 -6.38 8.99 18.90
C LEU A 103 -6.78 10.43 19.15
N LEU A 104 -7.25 11.17 18.14
CA LEU A 104 -7.83 12.52 18.32
C LEU A 104 -9.08 12.52 19.19
N ALA A 105 -9.89 11.46 19.10
CA ALA A 105 -11.08 11.28 19.94
C ALA A 105 -10.75 10.84 21.38
N GLY A 106 -9.49 10.58 21.69
CA GLY A 106 -9.04 10.15 23.02
C GLY A 106 -9.27 8.66 23.33
N ASN A 107 -9.51 7.84 22.30
CA ASN A 107 -9.69 6.40 22.43
C ASN A 107 -8.33 5.68 22.23
N GLY A 108 -7.65 5.41 23.36
CA GLY A 108 -6.32 4.83 23.40
C GLY A 108 -5.19 5.88 23.35
N ASP A 109 -3.98 5.45 23.69
CA ASP A 109 -2.76 6.25 23.73
C ASP A 109 -1.77 5.81 22.63
N VAL A 110 -1.71 4.50 22.34
CA VAL A 110 -0.82 3.89 21.34
C VAL A 110 -1.63 2.99 20.42
N VAL A 111 -1.69 3.33 19.14
CA VAL A 111 -2.37 2.52 18.12
C VAL A 111 -1.38 2.10 17.04
N VAL A 112 -1.39 0.81 16.71
CA VAL A 112 -0.67 0.30 15.56
C VAL A 112 -1.62 0.22 14.36
N ALA A 113 -1.24 0.84 13.27
CA ALA A 113 -2.01 0.82 12.01
C ALA A 113 -1.15 0.32 10.87
N GLY A 114 -1.70 -0.54 10.04
CA GLY A 114 -0.94 -1.12 8.94
C GLY A 114 -1.83 -1.77 7.88
N GLY A 115 -1.16 -2.52 7.03
CA GLY A 115 -1.82 -3.37 6.05
C GLY A 115 -0.93 -4.54 5.65
N MET A 116 -1.55 -5.60 5.22
CA MET A 116 -0.91 -6.85 4.86
C MET A 116 -1.68 -7.53 3.73
N GLU A 117 -0.99 -8.19 2.85
CA GLU A 117 -1.60 -9.02 1.82
C GLU A 117 -0.67 -10.14 1.41
N SER A 118 -1.24 -11.32 1.16
CA SER A 118 -0.59 -12.38 0.43
C SER A 118 -1.50 -12.77 -0.73
N MET A 119 -1.32 -12.09 -1.86
CA MET A 119 -2.13 -12.35 -3.06
C MET A 119 -1.81 -13.74 -3.63
N THR A 120 -0.59 -14.20 -3.45
CA THR A 120 -0.15 -15.55 -3.83
C THR A 120 -0.98 -16.66 -3.16
N ASN A 121 -1.38 -16.43 -1.90
CA ASN A 121 -2.10 -17.42 -1.12
C ASN A 121 -3.63 -17.24 -1.12
N ALA A 122 -4.16 -16.31 -1.91
CA ALA A 122 -5.59 -16.16 -2.11
C ALA A 122 -6.18 -17.43 -2.73
N PRO A 123 -7.22 -18.05 -2.10
CA PRO A 123 -7.74 -19.32 -2.55
C PRO A 123 -8.70 -19.20 -3.73
N TYR A 124 -9.02 -20.32 -4.34
CA TYR A 124 -10.16 -20.44 -5.24
C TYR A 124 -11.45 -20.73 -4.47
N LEU A 125 -12.58 -20.22 -4.96
CA LEU A 125 -13.90 -20.30 -4.32
C LEU A 125 -14.83 -21.23 -5.09
N LEU A 126 -15.71 -21.92 -4.35
CA LEU A 126 -16.78 -22.76 -4.87
C LEU A 126 -18.15 -22.24 -4.39
N PRO A 127 -18.75 -21.24 -5.06
CA PRO A 127 -19.90 -20.49 -4.54
C PRO A 127 -21.15 -21.35 -4.29
N LYS A 128 -21.38 -22.38 -5.12
CA LYS A 128 -22.59 -23.21 -5.06
C LYS A 128 -22.50 -24.43 -4.11
N MET A 129 -21.33 -24.66 -3.49
CA MET A 129 -21.09 -25.90 -2.72
C MET A 129 -21.92 -25.99 -1.46
N ARG A 130 -22.26 -24.89 -0.80
CA ARG A 130 -23.14 -24.90 0.39
C ARG A 130 -24.55 -25.45 0.07
N GLY A 131 -25.06 -25.24 -1.12
CA GLY A 131 -26.32 -25.81 -1.62
C GLY A 131 -26.15 -27.19 -2.29
N GLY A 132 -24.92 -27.75 -2.34
CA GLY A 132 -24.63 -29.08 -2.86
C GLY A 132 -24.42 -29.17 -4.36
N ALA A 133 -24.21 -28.05 -5.11
CA ALA A 133 -23.95 -28.02 -6.57
C ALA A 133 -24.83 -29.01 -7.41
N ARG A 134 -26.01 -29.28 -7.02
CA ARG A 134 -26.95 -30.36 -7.27
C ARG A 134 -26.95 -31.04 -8.66
N ILE A 135 -26.87 -30.27 -9.75
CA ILE A 135 -26.90 -30.79 -11.13
C ILE A 135 -26.14 -29.85 -12.08
N GLY A 136 -25.50 -30.45 -13.07
CA GLY A 136 -24.69 -29.75 -14.06
C GLY A 136 -23.27 -29.41 -13.58
N HIS A 137 -22.54 -28.64 -14.40
CA HIS A 137 -21.16 -28.26 -14.09
C HIS A 137 -21.10 -27.24 -12.95
N GLY A 138 -20.02 -27.35 -12.11
CA GLY A 138 -19.63 -26.33 -11.12
C GLY A 138 -18.64 -25.36 -11.71
N GLU A 139 -18.47 -24.23 -11.03
CA GLU A 139 -17.52 -23.17 -11.36
C GLU A 139 -16.54 -22.99 -10.21
N VAL A 140 -15.26 -22.83 -10.51
CA VAL A 140 -14.20 -22.49 -9.56
C VAL A 140 -13.76 -21.08 -9.88
N ILE A 141 -13.87 -20.18 -8.90
CA ILE A 141 -13.62 -18.74 -9.07
C ILE A 141 -12.38 -18.35 -8.30
N ASP A 142 -11.47 -17.60 -8.92
CA ASP A 142 -10.30 -17.04 -8.27
C ASP A 142 -10.72 -15.89 -7.34
N HIS A 143 -10.49 -16.04 -6.02
CA HIS A 143 -10.78 -15.02 -5.03
C HIS A 143 -10.02 -13.72 -5.29
N MET A 144 -8.75 -13.80 -5.71
CA MET A 144 -7.93 -12.64 -6.00
C MET A 144 -8.51 -11.80 -7.14
N PHE A 145 -9.00 -12.46 -8.20
CA PHE A 145 -9.66 -11.77 -9.32
C PHE A 145 -11.02 -11.23 -8.92
N LEU A 146 -11.89 -12.07 -8.38
CA LEU A 146 -13.28 -11.69 -8.06
C LEU A 146 -13.38 -10.53 -7.08
N ASP A 147 -12.61 -10.60 -5.99
CA ASP A 147 -12.74 -9.66 -4.87
C ASP A 147 -11.62 -8.60 -4.85
N GLY A 148 -10.60 -8.70 -5.72
CA GLY A 148 -9.47 -7.79 -5.73
C GLY A 148 -9.21 -7.05 -7.04
N LEU A 149 -9.41 -7.69 -8.20
CA LEU A 149 -8.93 -7.19 -9.49
C LEU A 149 -10.05 -7.00 -10.54
N GLU A 150 -11.23 -7.56 -10.31
CA GLU A 150 -12.41 -7.43 -11.17
C GLU A 150 -13.36 -6.36 -10.63
N ASP A 151 -14.02 -5.63 -11.51
CA ASP A 151 -15.03 -4.65 -11.12
C ASP A 151 -16.31 -5.33 -10.60
N ALA A 152 -16.84 -4.85 -9.50
CA ALA A 152 -18.04 -5.41 -8.88
C ALA A 152 -19.33 -5.07 -9.62
N TYR A 153 -19.33 -4.00 -10.42
CA TYR A 153 -20.51 -3.45 -11.10
C TYR A 153 -20.52 -3.82 -12.58
N ASP A 154 -19.36 -3.91 -13.23
CA ASP A 154 -19.16 -4.35 -14.61
C ASP A 154 -18.39 -5.68 -14.60
N LYS A 155 -19.11 -6.75 -14.27
CA LYS A 155 -18.51 -8.08 -14.04
C LYS A 155 -17.75 -8.60 -15.26
N GLY A 156 -16.58 -9.18 -14.98
CA GLY A 156 -15.63 -9.65 -15.99
C GLY A 156 -14.68 -8.56 -16.48
N ARG A 157 -14.89 -7.31 -16.10
CA ARG A 157 -14.01 -6.20 -16.45
C ARG A 157 -12.91 -6.01 -15.41
N LEU A 158 -11.67 -6.22 -15.81
CA LEU A 158 -10.51 -6.09 -14.94
C LEU A 158 -10.07 -4.62 -14.81
N MET A 159 -9.45 -4.29 -13.68
CA MET A 159 -8.96 -2.94 -13.36
C MET A 159 -8.09 -2.33 -14.47
N GLY A 160 -7.29 -3.13 -15.16
CA GLY A 160 -6.47 -2.65 -16.27
C GLY A 160 -7.24 -2.14 -17.49
N SER A 161 -8.47 -2.62 -17.69
CA SER A 161 -9.34 -2.09 -18.78
C SER A 161 -9.77 -0.64 -18.51
N PHE A 162 -9.94 -0.25 -17.25
CA PHE A 162 -10.20 1.15 -16.89
C PHE A 162 -8.93 2.00 -16.96
N ALA A 163 -7.76 1.39 -16.77
CA ALA A 163 -6.49 2.07 -17.00
C ALA A 163 -6.30 2.41 -18.48
N GLU A 164 -6.76 1.55 -19.42
CA GLU A 164 -6.82 1.88 -20.85
C GLU A 164 -7.76 3.09 -21.12
N ASP A 165 -8.93 3.14 -20.47
CA ASP A 165 -9.84 4.31 -20.60
C ASP A 165 -9.16 5.60 -20.10
N CYS A 166 -8.38 5.51 -19.03
CA CYS A 166 -7.59 6.63 -18.51
C CYS A 166 -6.51 7.05 -19.51
N ALA A 167 -5.76 6.10 -20.08
CA ALA A 167 -4.75 6.39 -21.09
C ALA A 167 -5.36 7.08 -22.32
N GLU A 168 -6.52 6.62 -22.77
CA GLU A 168 -7.24 7.22 -23.89
C GLU A 168 -7.70 8.64 -23.58
N LYS A 169 -8.30 8.88 -22.38
CA LYS A 169 -8.77 10.20 -21.96
C LYS A 169 -7.65 11.24 -21.90
N TYR A 170 -6.51 10.86 -21.37
CA TYR A 170 -5.36 11.76 -21.21
C TYR A 170 -4.41 11.75 -22.40
N GLN A 171 -4.69 10.93 -23.42
CA GLN A 171 -3.84 10.73 -24.61
C GLN A 171 -2.41 10.29 -24.25
N PHE A 172 -2.28 9.49 -23.18
CA PHE A 172 -0.99 8.90 -22.82
C PHE A 172 -0.64 7.78 -23.80
N THR A 173 0.47 7.94 -24.49
CA THR A 173 0.95 6.92 -25.41
C THR A 173 1.52 5.71 -24.67
N ARG A 174 1.74 4.62 -25.36
CA ARG A 174 2.45 3.45 -24.83
C ARG A 174 3.86 3.82 -24.38
N GLU A 175 4.54 4.62 -25.19
CA GLU A 175 5.90 5.09 -24.95
C GLU A 175 5.99 5.94 -23.69
N ASP A 176 5.04 6.84 -23.43
CA ASP A 176 4.97 7.66 -22.22
C ASP A 176 4.82 6.79 -20.97
N GLN A 177 3.95 5.79 -21.04
CA GLN A 177 3.70 4.87 -19.91
C GLN A 177 4.91 3.96 -19.65
N ASP A 178 5.54 3.45 -20.69
CA ASP A 178 6.77 2.65 -20.56
C ASP A 178 7.94 3.51 -20.04
N ALA A 179 8.06 4.76 -20.47
CA ALA A 179 9.07 5.70 -19.96
C ALA A 179 8.85 5.98 -18.46
N TYR A 180 7.57 6.14 -18.04
CA TYR A 180 7.23 6.27 -16.62
C TYR A 180 7.66 5.02 -15.82
N ALA A 181 7.29 3.83 -16.29
CA ALA A 181 7.61 2.57 -15.63
C ALA A 181 9.11 2.32 -15.54
N LEU A 182 9.86 2.60 -16.63
CA LEU A 182 11.33 2.52 -16.65
C LEU A 182 11.97 3.47 -15.63
N LYS A 183 11.44 4.68 -15.50
CA LYS A 183 11.92 5.63 -14.47
C LYS A 183 11.60 5.16 -13.06
N SER A 184 10.40 4.61 -12.82
CA SER A 184 10.04 4.00 -11.53
C SER A 184 10.99 2.85 -11.20
N LEU A 185 11.27 1.97 -12.16
CA LEU A 185 12.22 0.87 -12.01
C LEU A 185 13.64 1.37 -11.71
N SER A 186 14.14 2.34 -12.47
CA SER A 186 15.47 2.93 -12.23
C SER A 186 15.58 3.53 -10.84
N ASN A 187 14.54 4.24 -10.38
CA ASN A 187 14.51 4.81 -9.03
C ASN A 187 14.51 3.72 -7.95
N ALA A 188 13.77 2.61 -8.16
CA ALA A 188 13.72 1.50 -7.20
C ALA A 188 15.07 0.77 -7.12
N VAL A 189 15.71 0.51 -8.25
CA VAL A 189 17.04 -0.09 -8.29
C VAL A 189 18.07 0.80 -7.59
N GLU A 190 18.09 2.10 -7.91
CA GLU A 190 18.96 3.08 -7.25
C GLU A 190 18.71 3.14 -5.73
N ALA A 191 17.44 3.09 -5.30
CA ALA A 191 17.06 3.09 -3.89
C ALA A 191 17.58 1.84 -3.16
N ILE A 192 17.49 0.66 -3.79
CA ILE A 192 18.04 -0.59 -3.25
C ILE A 192 19.57 -0.50 -3.16
N GLU A 193 20.25 -0.15 -4.25
CA GLU A 193 21.71 -0.12 -4.34
C GLU A 193 22.34 0.94 -3.42
N SER A 194 21.68 2.07 -3.23
CA SER A 194 22.15 3.16 -2.36
C SER A 194 21.76 2.98 -0.89
N GLY A 195 21.08 1.89 -0.52
CA GLY A 195 20.60 1.64 0.85
C GLY A 195 19.46 2.58 1.28
N ALA A 196 18.71 3.18 0.35
CA ALA A 196 17.62 4.08 0.71
C ALA A 196 16.45 3.37 1.42
N PHE A 197 16.32 2.07 1.24
CA PHE A 197 15.29 1.25 1.87
C PHE A 197 15.73 0.56 3.17
N GLU A 198 17.02 0.66 3.57
CA GLU A 198 17.53 -0.04 4.75
C GLU A 198 16.79 0.34 6.05
N ALA A 199 16.35 1.60 6.17
CA ALA A 199 15.65 2.08 7.36
C ALA A 199 14.17 1.66 7.40
N GLU A 200 13.59 1.25 6.27
CA GLU A 200 12.15 0.93 6.20
C GLU A 200 11.87 -0.57 6.05
N VAL A 201 12.80 -1.34 5.46
CA VAL A 201 12.59 -2.76 5.14
C VAL A 201 13.09 -3.63 6.29
N THR A 202 12.20 -4.44 6.84
CA THR A 202 12.55 -5.49 7.80
C THR A 202 12.66 -6.85 7.10
N PRO A 203 13.72 -7.64 7.37
CA PRO A 203 13.82 -8.99 6.82
C PRO A 203 12.68 -9.90 7.28
N VAL A 204 12.22 -10.77 6.39
CA VAL A 204 11.24 -11.82 6.69
C VAL A 204 11.91 -13.17 6.65
N VAL A 205 11.82 -13.94 7.75
CA VAL A 205 12.33 -15.31 7.84
C VAL A 205 11.21 -16.29 7.54
N LEU A 206 11.36 -17.07 6.49
CA LEU A 206 10.40 -18.07 6.06
C LEU A 206 10.93 -19.49 6.32
N LYS A 207 10.11 -20.32 6.95
CA LYS A 207 10.42 -21.74 7.12
C LYS A 207 10.06 -22.52 5.87
N THR A 208 11.03 -23.17 5.27
CA THR A 208 10.83 -24.02 4.09
C THR A 208 11.21 -25.47 4.41
N ARG A 209 10.88 -26.39 3.51
CA ARG A 209 11.31 -27.80 3.64
C ARG A 209 12.83 -27.99 3.65
N LYS A 210 13.58 -27.01 3.13
CA LYS A 210 15.04 -27.03 3.04
C LYS A 210 15.75 -26.23 4.15
N GLY A 211 14.99 -25.67 5.09
CA GLY A 211 15.48 -24.81 6.16
C GLY A 211 14.87 -23.42 6.11
N GLU A 212 15.44 -22.49 6.85
CA GLU A 212 15.01 -21.09 6.87
C GLU A 212 15.60 -20.31 5.69
N VAL A 213 14.78 -19.43 5.11
CA VAL A 213 15.18 -18.50 4.06
C VAL A 213 14.85 -17.10 4.54
N THR A 214 15.82 -16.19 4.50
CA THR A 214 15.63 -14.79 4.82
C THR A 214 15.43 -13.98 3.53
N VAL A 215 14.33 -13.26 3.44
CA VAL A 215 14.03 -12.32 2.36
C VAL A 215 14.17 -10.91 2.93
N SER A 216 15.09 -10.10 2.36
CA SER A 216 15.42 -8.76 2.86
C SER A 216 15.44 -7.68 1.79
N ILE A 217 15.13 -8.01 0.54
CA ILE A 217 15.20 -7.10 -0.60
C ILE A 217 13.90 -7.24 -1.40
N ASP A 218 13.39 -6.12 -1.91
CA ASP A 218 12.25 -6.11 -2.84
C ASP A 218 12.58 -6.93 -4.08
N GLU A 219 11.75 -7.91 -4.40
CA GLU A 219 12.07 -8.96 -5.38
C GLU A 219 12.01 -8.47 -6.84
N GLN A 220 10.98 -7.68 -7.15
CA GLN A 220 10.65 -7.36 -8.54
C GLN A 220 11.70 -6.50 -9.27
N PRO A 221 12.33 -5.48 -8.66
CA PRO A 221 13.36 -4.70 -9.35
C PRO A 221 14.54 -5.54 -9.83
N GLY A 222 14.95 -6.54 -9.03
CA GLY A 222 16.04 -7.46 -9.38
C GLY A 222 15.70 -8.45 -10.52
N ASN A 223 14.40 -8.72 -10.71
CA ASN A 223 13.90 -9.63 -11.76
C ASN A 223 13.53 -8.92 -13.05
N ALA A 224 13.49 -7.58 -13.05
CA ALA A 224 13.06 -6.79 -14.19
C ALA A 224 14.04 -6.92 -15.39
N ARG A 225 13.48 -6.77 -16.59
CA ARG A 225 14.22 -6.80 -17.85
C ARG A 225 13.86 -5.57 -18.70
N PRO A 226 14.49 -4.41 -18.41
CA PRO A 226 14.15 -3.13 -19.03
C PRO A 226 14.16 -3.18 -20.56
N GLU A 227 15.10 -3.93 -21.15
CA GLU A 227 15.25 -4.08 -22.61
C GLU A 227 14.06 -4.77 -23.29
N LYS A 228 13.24 -5.48 -22.53
CA LYS A 228 12.04 -6.17 -23.05
C LYS A 228 10.77 -5.34 -22.96
N ILE A 229 10.75 -4.30 -22.16
CA ILE A 229 9.54 -3.50 -21.87
C ILE A 229 8.89 -2.96 -23.14
N PRO A 230 9.60 -2.34 -24.10
CA PRO A 230 8.99 -1.82 -25.32
C PRO A 230 8.30 -2.89 -26.18
N ASN A 231 8.70 -4.16 -26.06
CA ASN A 231 8.20 -5.27 -26.84
C ASN A 231 7.10 -6.09 -26.17
N LEU A 232 6.67 -5.71 -24.95
CA LEU A 232 5.61 -6.40 -24.22
C LEU A 232 4.25 -6.20 -24.92
N ARG A 233 3.45 -7.26 -24.95
CA ARG A 233 2.09 -7.21 -25.49
C ARG A 233 1.17 -6.51 -24.51
N PRO A 234 0.17 -5.74 -24.99
CA PRO A 234 -0.90 -5.24 -24.14
C PRO A 234 -1.62 -6.37 -23.41
N ALA A 235 -1.97 -6.14 -22.15
CA ALA A 235 -2.53 -7.16 -21.26
C ALA A 235 -4.07 -7.16 -21.20
N PHE A 236 -4.72 -6.02 -21.45
CA PHE A 236 -6.15 -5.84 -21.18
C PHE A 236 -7.00 -5.51 -22.42
N LYS A 237 -6.38 -5.01 -23.48
CA LYS A 237 -7.04 -4.67 -24.75
C LYS A 237 -6.12 -5.05 -25.89
N LYS A 238 -6.64 -5.66 -26.99
CA LYS A 238 -5.82 -6.17 -28.10
C LYS A 238 -4.85 -5.13 -28.67
N ASP A 239 -5.34 -3.90 -28.86
CA ASP A 239 -4.56 -2.77 -29.37
C ASP A 239 -4.38 -1.71 -28.28
N GLY A 240 -4.24 -2.14 -27.02
CA GLY A 240 -4.09 -1.30 -25.85
C GLY A 240 -2.66 -0.87 -25.59
N THR A 241 -2.48 -0.13 -24.51
CA THR A 241 -1.21 0.45 -24.09
C THR A 241 -0.72 -0.09 -22.75
N ILE A 242 -1.61 -0.68 -21.95
CA ILE A 242 -1.28 -1.22 -20.63
C ILE A 242 -0.63 -2.60 -20.76
N THR A 243 0.54 -2.76 -20.17
CA THR A 243 1.31 -4.01 -20.17
C THR A 243 1.67 -4.47 -18.77
N ALA A 244 2.26 -5.65 -18.66
CA ALA A 244 2.77 -6.16 -17.38
C ALA A 244 3.88 -5.29 -16.75
N ALA A 245 4.53 -4.40 -17.51
CA ALA A 245 5.59 -3.53 -16.99
C ALA A 245 5.10 -2.15 -16.57
N ASN A 246 4.04 -1.62 -17.18
CA ASN A 246 3.43 -0.34 -16.81
C ASN A 246 2.17 -0.49 -15.96
N ALA A 247 1.82 -1.74 -15.59
CA ALA A 247 0.92 -2.12 -14.52
C ALA A 247 1.73 -2.57 -13.30
N SER A 248 1.16 -2.43 -12.09
CA SER A 248 1.75 -3.03 -10.90
C SER A 248 1.64 -4.56 -10.94
N SER A 249 2.60 -5.25 -10.35
CA SER A 249 2.56 -6.71 -10.23
C SER A 249 1.66 -7.15 -9.08
N ILE A 250 1.08 -8.35 -9.21
CA ILE A 250 0.49 -9.11 -8.11
C ILE A 250 1.60 -9.41 -7.11
N SER A 251 1.36 -9.13 -5.82
CA SER A 251 2.45 -9.10 -4.85
C SER A 251 2.02 -9.50 -3.45
N ASP A 252 3.00 -9.88 -2.64
CA ASP A 252 2.87 -10.19 -1.22
C ASP A 252 3.68 -9.17 -0.41
N GLY A 253 3.17 -8.75 0.76
CA GLY A 253 3.89 -7.84 1.63
C GLY A 253 3.02 -7.22 2.71
N ALA A 254 3.68 -6.49 3.62
CA ALA A 254 3.03 -5.80 4.73
C ALA A 254 3.79 -4.52 5.11
N ALA A 255 3.08 -3.59 5.75
CA ALA A 255 3.65 -2.38 6.33
C ALA A 255 2.88 -1.99 7.58
N ALA A 256 3.54 -1.36 8.55
CA ALA A 256 2.95 -0.91 9.80
C ALA A 256 3.53 0.42 10.27
N LEU A 257 2.71 1.18 10.99
CA LEU A 257 3.02 2.44 11.65
C LEU A 257 2.61 2.35 13.11
N VAL A 258 3.37 2.97 14.00
CA VAL A 258 3.02 3.18 15.40
C VAL A 258 2.64 4.64 15.57
N LEU A 259 1.42 4.88 16.04
CA LEU A 259 0.83 6.22 16.18
C LEU A 259 0.48 6.50 17.62
N MET A 260 0.64 7.76 18.03
CA MET A 260 0.21 8.28 19.35
C MET A 260 0.03 9.78 19.27
N ARG A 261 -0.52 10.37 20.36
CA ARG A 261 -0.51 11.84 20.50
C ARG A 261 0.91 12.34 20.73
N GLU A 262 1.20 13.56 20.29
CA GLU A 262 2.54 14.15 20.46
C GLU A 262 2.91 14.34 21.93
N SER A 263 1.94 14.68 22.78
CA SER A 263 2.14 14.77 24.23
C SER A 263 2.54 13.44 24.85
N GLU A 264 1.95 12.33 24.38
CA GLU A 264 2.26 10.97 24.83
C GLU A 264 3.68 10.56 24.39
N ALA A 265 4.03 10.82 23.13
CA ALA A 265 5.40 10.59 22.64
C ALA A 265 6.42 11.34 23.50
N LYS A 266 6.14 12.61 23.80
CA LYS A 266 6.99 13.43 24.68
C LYS A 266 7.07 12.88 26.11
N ALA A 267 5.95 12.46 26.69
CA ALA A 267 5.92 11.88 28.02
C ALA A 267 6.77 10.60 28.11
N ARG A 268 6.78 9.81 27.05
CA ARG A 268 7.59 8.59 26.91
C ARG A 268 9.05 8.85 26.52
N GLY A 269 9.44 10.09 26.24
CA GLY A 269 10.78 10.44 25.76
C GLY A 269 11.07 9.92 24.34
N LEU A 270 10.04 9.66 23.55
CA LEU A 270 10.14 9.23 22.17
C LEU A 270 10.32 10.42 21.24
N LYS A 271 11.08 10.22 20.15
CA LYS A 271 11.23 11.23 19.09
C LYS A 271 10.23 10.93 17.97
N PRO A 272 9.23 11.82 17.72
CA PRO A 272 8.36 11.66 16.59
C PRO A 272 9.11 11.70 15.27
N LEU A 273 8.71 10.87 14.31
CA LEU A 273 9.23 10.88 12.95
C LEU A 273 8.52 11.94 12.11
N ALA A 274 7.19 11.98 12.21
CA ALA A 274 6.36 12.98 11.54
C ALA A 274 5.03 13.19 12.27
N ARG A 275 4.40 14.35 12.06
CA ARG A 275 2.99 14.61 12.39
C ARG A 275 2.12 14.23 11.21
N ILE A 276 0.93 13.66 11.47
CA ILE A 276 -0.14 13.55 10.48
C ILE A 276 -0.95 14.84 10.56
N LEU A 277 -0.93 15.64 9.48
CA LEU A 277 -1.64 16.92 9.46
C LEU A 277 -3.11 16.78 9.09
N GLY A 278 -3.45 15.70 8.40
CA GLY A 278 -4.80 15.38 8.00
C GLY A 278 -4.85 14.34 6.91
N HIS A 279 -6.05 13.96 6.55
CA HIS A 279 -6.31 13.01 5.48
C HIS A 279 -7.58 13.38 4.70
N GLY A 280 -7.71 12.87 3.49
CA GLY A 280 -8.84 13.11 2.60
C GLY A 280 -9.31 11.84 1.91
N SER A 281 -10.60 11.80 1.56
CA SER A 281 -11.19 10.74 0.76
C SER A 281 -12.07 11.33 -0.33
N HIS A 282 -12.15 10.64 -1.47
CA HIS A 282 -13.05 10.98 -2.56
C HIS A 282 -13.64 9.70 -3.17
N ALA A 283 -14.86 9.79 -3.66
CA ALA A 283 -15.53 8.76 -4.44
C ALA A 283 -16.15 9.36 -5.70
N GLN A 284 -16.11 8.61 -6.79
CA GLN A 284 -16.63 8.97 -8.10
C GLN A 284 -17.11 7.71 -8.85
N ALA A 285 -17.45 7.82 -10.12
CA ALA A 285 -17.87 6.66 -10.90
C ALA A 285 -16.79 5.56 -10.89
N PRO A 286 -17.14 4.27 -10.66
CA PRO A 286 -16.19 3.17 -10.48
C PRO A 286 -15.12 3.07 -11.57
N GLY A 287 -15.50 3.25 -12.83
CA GLY A 287 -14.57 3.22 -13.96
C GLY A 287 -13.48 4.31 -13.95
N TRP A 288 -13.61 5.33 -13.12
CA TRP A 288 -12.64 6.43 -13.02
C TRP A 288 -11.79 6.38 -11.75
N PHE A 289 -11.66 5.20 -11.13
CA PHE A 289 -10.83 5.02 -9.94
C PHE A 289 -9.39 5.55 -10.13
N THR A 290 -8.86 5.49 -11.34
CA THR A 290 -7.50 5.93 -11.68
C THR A 290 -7.23 7.40 -11.38
N THR A 291 -8.24 8.25 -11.43
CA THR A 291 -8.14 9.71 -11.19
C THR A 291 -8.66 10.13 -9.81
N ALA A 292 -9.28 9.24 -9.05
CA ALA A 292 -9.86 9.55 -7.74
C ALA A 292 -8.85 10.07 -6.68
N PRO A 293 -7.55 9.73 -6.72
CA PRO A 293 -6.56 10.33 -5.82
C PRO A 293 -6.42 11.86 -5.96
N VAL A 294 -6.67 12.42 -7.16
CA VAL A 294 -6.56 13.86 -7.41
C VAL A 294 -7.50 14.67 -6.51
N PRO A 295 -8.83 14.51 -6.60
CA PRO A 295 -9.74 15.25 -5.72
C PRO A 295 -9.62 14.85 -4.24
N ALA A 296 -9.13 13.65 -3.92
CA ALA A 296 -8.83 13.29 -2.53
C ALA A 296 -7.68 14.15 -1.97
N ALA A 297 -6.61 14.32 -2.74
CA ALA A 297 -5.47 15.17 -2.38
C ALA A 297 -5.85 16.65 -2.36
N GLN A 298 -6.61 17.14 -3.34
CA GLN A 298 -7.08 18.53 -3.38
C GLN A 298 -7.89 18.90 -2.12
N LYS A 299 -8.87 18.06 -1.74
CA LYS A 299 -9.67 18.24 -0.51
C LYS A 299 -8.80 18.21 0.75
N LEU A 300 -7.77 17.37 0.77
CA LEU A 300 -6.82 17.31 1.87
C LEU A 300 -6.03 18.61 1.98
N LEU A 301 -5.41 19.07 0.88
CA LEU A 301 -4.61 20.31 0.86
C LEU A 301 -5.44 21.51 1.29
N GLU A 302 -6.66 21.66 0.75
CA GLU A 302 -7.59 22.74 1.15
C GLU A 302 -7.86 22.70 2.67
N ARG A 303 -8.13 21.51 3.23
CA ARG A 303 -8.42 21.34 4.66
C ARG A 303 -7.27 21.74 5.56
N ILE A 304 -6.02 21.43 5.17
CA ILE A 304 -4.84 21.71 5.98
C ILE A 304 -4.16 23.05 5.63
N GLY A 305 -4.69 23.78 4.63
CA GLY A 305 -4.19 25.07 4.21
C GLY A 305 -2.82 25.02 3.49
N TRP A 306 -2.56 23.91 2.77
CA TRP A 306 -1.36 23.80 1.94
C TRP A 306 -1.68 24.02 0.46
N ASP A 307 -0.78 24.67 -0.24
CA ASP A 307 -0.74 24.65 -1.70
C ASP A 307 0.07 23.46 -2.21
N VAL A 308 -0.11 23.11 -3.50
CA VAL A 308 0.66 22.04 -4.15
C VAL A 308 2.17 22.31 -4.05
N SER A 309 2.58 23.58 -4.12
CA SER A 309 3.98 24.04 -4.02
C SER A 309 4.57 23.92 -2.61
N ASP A 310 3.74 23.73 -1.59
CA ASP A 310 4.22 23.50 -0.23
C ASP A 310 4.71 22.07 0.00
N VAL A 311 4.35 21.14 -0.88
CA VAL A 311 4.64 19.71 -0.75
C VAL A 311 5.99 19.38 -1.37
N ASP A 312 6.94 18.95 -0.54
CA ASP A 312 8.28 18.60 -0.97
C ASP A 312 8.33 17.29 -1.77
N LEU A 313 7.59 16.27 -1.32
CA LEU A 313 7.52 14.96 -1.98
C LEU A 313 6.08 14.42 -2.03
N TRP A 314 5.81 13.74 -3.13
CA TRP A 314 4.57 13.02 -3.36
C TRP A 314 4.84 11.53 -3.53
N GLU A 315 4.02 10.70 -2.88
CA GLU A 315 4.04 9.25 -3.05
C GLU A 315 2.64 8.80 -3.49
N VAL A 316 2.46 8.58 -4.79
CA VAL A 316 1.18 8.17 -5.38
C VAL A 316 1.29 6.73 -5.84
N ASN A 317 0.42 5.86 -5.32
CA ASN A 317 0.49 4.44 -5.65
C ASN A 317 0.33 4.21 -7.15
N GLU A 318 1.24 3.44 -7.71
CA GLU A 318 1.30 3.11 -9.15
C GLU A 318 0.55 1.80 -9.43
N ALA A 319 -0.77 1.75 -9.19
CA ALA A 319 -1.55 0.59 -9.62
C ALA A 319 -1.36 0.32 -11.14
N PHE A 320 -1.27 1.40 -11.90
CA PHE A 320 -0.85 1.49 -13.29
C PHE A 320 -0.07 2.80 -13.46
N ALA A 321 0.85 2.88 -14.42
CA ALA A 321 1.62 4.10 -14.69
C ALA A 321 0.72 5.32 -14.98
N VAL A 322 -0.44 5.11 -15.60
CA VAL A 322 -1.42 6.17 -15.91
C VAL A 322 -1.97 6.86 -14.66
N VAL A 323 -1.99 6.20 -13.49
CA VAL A 323 -2.51 6.80 -12.25
C VAL A 323 -1.66 7.98 -11.78
N PRO A 324 -0.36 7.83 -11.47
CA PRO A 324 0.49 8.97 -11.14
C PRO A 324 0.72 9.92 -12.32
N MET A 325 0.65 9.46 -13.58
CA MET A 325 0.73 10.35 -14.75
C MET A 325 -0.47 11.30 -14.80
N ALA A 326 -1.69 10.80 -14.61
CA ALA A 326 -2.90 11.63 -14.52
C ALA A 326 -2.85 12.56 -13.30
N PHE A 327 -2.36 12.06 -12.16
CA PHE A 327 -2.19 12.86 -10.95
C PHE A 327 -1.21 14.03 -11.18
N MET A 328 -0.05 13.77 -11.78
CA MET A 328 0.92 14.83 -12.13
C MET A 328 0.33 15.86 -13.10
N ALA A 329 -0.41 15.41 -14.10
CA ALA A 329 -1.03 16.31 -15.09
C ALA A 329 -2.06 17.25 -14.43
N GLU A 330 -2.98 16.71 -13.63
CA GLU A 330 -4.05 17.47 -12.96
C GLU A 330 -3.52 18.39 -11.85
N MET A 331 -2.57 17.91 -11.04
CA MET A 331 -1.99 18.66 -9.92
C MET A 331 -0.80 19.53 -10.33
N ARG A 332 -0.35 19.43 -11.59
CA ARG A 332 0.82 20.14 -12.14
C ARG A 332 2.11 19.88 -11.34
N ILE A 333 2.33 18.60 -11.02
CA ILE A 333 3.48 18.16 -10.22
C ILE A 333 4.58 17.63 -11.12
N SER A 334 5.82 17.98 -10.81
CA SER A 334 6.99 17.45 -11.50
C SER A 334 7.26 15.99 -11.13
N ARG A 335 7.67 15.18 -12.12
CA ARG A 335 8.14 13.80 -11.89
C ARG A 335 9.32 13.73 -10.90
N ALA A 336 10.10 14.81 -10.77
CA ALA A 336 11.27 14.85 -9.90
C ALA A 336 10.97 14.74 -8.40
N ILE A 337 9.74 15.07 -8.00
CA ILE A 337 9.28 14.99 -6.60
C ILE A 337 8.19 13.92 -6.39
N MET A 338 7.93 13.09 -7.42
CA MET A 338 6.94 12.03 -7.41
C MET A 338 7.60 10.66 -7.36
N ASN A 339 7.26 9.82 -6.36
CA ASN A 339 7.74 8.44 -6.23
C ASN A 339 9.26 8.34 -6.45
N VAL A 340 10.00 9.13 -5.68
CA VAL A 340 11.43 9.37 -5.89
C VAL A 340 12.30 8.13 -5.67
N ASN A 341 11.79 7.12 -4.99
CA ASN A 341 12.42 5.83 -4.77
C ASN A 341 11.77 4.69 -5.59
N GLY A 342 11.03 5.04 -6.65
CA GLY A 342 10.21 4.10 -7.39
C GLY A 342 8.87 3.81 -6.70
N GLY A 343 7.95 3.17 -7.39
CA GLY A 343 6.62 2.86 -6.89
C GLY A 343 6.16 1.45 -7.28
N ALA A 344 4.86 1.22 -7.24
CA ALA A 344 4.28 -0.12 -7.34
C ALA A 344 4.49 -0.81 -8.70
N THR A 345 4.71 -0.08 -9.79
CA THR A 345 5.06 -0.69 -11.09
C THR A 345 6.42 -1.39 -11.03
N ALA A 346 7.33 -0.92 -10.16
CA ALA A 346 8.64 -1.51 -9.93
C ALA A 346 8.68 -2.45 -8.72
N LEU A 347 8.06 -2.03 -7.59
CA LEU A 347 8.16 -2.72 -6.30
C LEU A 347 7.07 -3.79 -6.11
N GLY A 348 5.88 -3.57 -6.70
CA GLY A 348 4.71 -4.42 -6.50
C GLY A 348 3.58 -3.75 -5.69
N HIS A 349 2.39 -4.37 -5.75
CA HIS A 349 1.17 -3.82 -5.17
C HIS A 349 0.40 -4.87 -4.34
N PRO A 350 0.90 -5.27 -3.15
CA PRO A 350 0.09 -6.06 -2.22
C PRO A 350 -1.06 -5.18 -1.73
N ILE A 351 -2.27 -5.44 -2.27
CA ILE A 351 -3.38 -4.46 -2.29
C ILE A 351 -3.76 -3.96 -0.89
N GLY A 352 -3.84 -4.82 0.11
CA GLY A 352 -4.16 -4.44 1.49
C GLY A 352 -3.05 -3.67 2.22
N ALA A 353 -1.79 -3.86 1.80
CA ALA A 353 -0.60 -3.27 2.43
C ALA A 353 -0.21 -1.91 1.83
N SER A 354 -0.48 -1.71 0.54
CA SER A 354 0.10 -0.61 -0.24
C SER A 354 -0.19 0.78 0.32
N GLY A 355 -1.37 0.99 0.89
CA GLY A 355 -1.71 2.29 1.48
C GLY A 355 -0.79 2.69 2.63
N THR A 356 -0.37 1.76 3.48
CA THR A 356 0.62 2.00 4.54
C THR A 356 2.03 2.02 3.96
N ARG A 357 2.36 1.12 3.01
CA ARG A 357 3.67 1.06 2.37
C ARG A 357 4.10 2.41 1.81
N ILE A 358 3.21 3.10 1.09
CA ILE A 358 3.54 4.41 0.50
C ILE A 358 3.77 5.49 1.56
N ILE A 359 3.11 5.41 2.73
CA ILE A 359 3.38 6.34 3.85
C ILE A 359 4.76 6.07 4.44
N VAL A 360 5.11 4.80 4.66
CA VAL A 360 6.43 4.39 5.16
C VAL A 360 7.54 4.88 4.23
N THR A 361 7.42 4.61 2.93
CA THR A 361 8.42 5.03 1.93
C THR A 361 8.52 6.57 1.83
N LEU A 362 7.39 7.29 1.84
CA LEU A 362 7.39 8.75 1.84
C LEU A 362 8.12 9.33 3.05
N LEU A 363 7.86 8.78 4.24
CA LEU A 363 8.47 9.22 5.49
C LEU A 363 10.00 9.11 5.43
N HIS A 364 10.51 7.95 5.04
CA HIS A 364 11.96 7.70 4.94
C HIS A 364 12.61 8.46 3.77
N ALA A 365 11.88 8.66 2.66
CA ALA A 365 12.36 9.50 1.56
C ALA A 365 12.52 10.98 1.97
N LEU A 366 11.56 11.52 2.73
CA LEU A 366 11.65 12.86 3.31
C LEU A 366 12.86 12.97 4.26
N GLU A 367 13.04 11.98 5.13
CA GLU A 367 14.16 11.95 6.08
C GLU A 367 15.50 11.96 5.37
N ARG A 368 15.72 11.00 4.46
CA ARG A 368 16.98 10.85 3.73
C ARG A 368 17.35 12.09 2.92
N ARG A 369 16.37 12.82 2.40
CA ARG A 369 16.55 14.01 1.59
C ARG A 369 16.57 15.32 2.39
N GLY A 370 16.38 15.27 3.72
CA GLY A 370 16.31 16.46 4.57
C GLY A 370 15.09 17.34 4.30
N LEU A 371 14.02 16.75 3.73
CA LEU A 371 12.77 17.42 3.39
C LEU A 371 11.73 17.23 4.49
N LYS A 372 10.62 17.98 4.47
CA LYS A 372 9.67 18.02 5.58
C LYS A 372 8.26 17.61 5.23
N LYS A 373 7.69 18.14 4.15
CA LYS A 373 6.26 18.05 3.84
C LYS A 373 6.00 17.01 2.75
N GLY A 374 5.18 16.03 3.05
CA GLY A 374 4.85 14.98 2.09
C GLY A 374 3.37 14.64 2.05
N VAL A 375 2.91 14.23 0.88
CA VAL A 375 1.55 13.69 0.68
C VAL A 375 1.64 12.33 0.02
N ALA A 376 0.99 11.34 0.65
CA ALA A 376 0.75 10.03 0.04
C ALA A 376 -0.69 9.95 -0.45
N ALA A 377 -0.91 9.39 -1.66
CA ALA A 377 -2.25 9.19 -2.22
C ALA A 377 -2.37 7.84 -2.93
N ILE A 378 -3.56 7.25 -2.91
CA ILE A 378 -3.81 5.94 -3.50
C ILE A 378 -5.17 5.89 -4.16
N CYS A 379 -5.24 5.30 -5.36
CA CYS A 379 -6.48 4.95 -6.04
C CYS A 379 -7.04 3.64 -5.48
N ILE A 380 -8.35 3.49 -5.57
CA ILE A 380 -9.08 2.39 -4.93
C ILE A 380 -10.14 1.88 -5.91
N GLY A 381 -10.14 0.59 -6.18
CA GLY A 381 -11.19 -0.07 -6.97
C GLY A 381 -12.58 0.26 -6.43
N GLY A 382 -13.55 0.46 -7.32
CA GLY A 382 -14.87 0.97 -6.97
C GLY A 382 -15.01 2.50 -7.11
N GLY A 383 -13.99 3.19 -7.64
CA GLY A 383 -14.06 4.62 -7.96
C GLY A 383 -13.63 5.54 -6.81
N GLU A 384 -12.82 5.06 -5.88
CA GLU A 384 -12.42 5.86 -4.74
C GLU A 384 -10.93 6.24 -4.76
N GLY A 385 -10.56 7.22 -3.91
CA GLY A 385 -9.19 7.62 -3.62
C GLY A 385 -9.06 8.14 -2.21
N THR A 386 -7.89 7.93 -1.61
CA THR A 386 -7.53 8.52 -0.31
C THR A 386 -6.17 9.19 -0.39
N ALA A 387 -5.97 10.20 0.46
CA ALA A 387 -4.71 10.89 0.62
C ALA A 387 -4.46 11.22 2.09
N ILE A 388 -3.18 11.28 2.48
CA ILE A 388 -2.72 11.64 3.82
C ILE A 388 -1.53 12.58 3.71
N ALA A 389 -1.48 13.62 4.54
CA ALA A 389 -0.36 14.56 4.61
C ALA A 389 0.42 14.36 5.89
N ILE A 390 1.75 14.30 5.76
CA ILE A 390 2.68 14.19 6.88
C ILE A 390 3.69 15.33 6.84
N GLU A 391 4.10 15.77 8.04
CA GLU A 391 5.17 16.76 8.20
C GLU A 391 6.20 16.23 9.20
N ARG A 392 7.46 16.10 8.75
CA ARG A 392 8.57 15.67 9.63
C ARG A 392 8.80 16.69 10.76
N VAL A 393 9.11 16.16 11.93
CA VAL A 393 9.40 16.95 13.14
C VAL A 393 10.89 17.23 13.27
#